data_f1c7b377b4618abe54898d1c75a4f194
#
_entry.id   f1c7b377b4618abe54898d1c75a4f194
#
_cell.length_a   1.000
_cell.length_b   1.000
_cell.length_c   1.000
_cell.angle_alpha   90.00
_cell.angle_beta   90.00
_cell.angle_gamma   90.00
#
_symmetry.space_group_name_H-M   'P 1'
#
loop_
_entity.id
_entity.type
_entity.pdbx_description
1 polymer ?
#
loop_
_entity_poly.entity_id
_entity_poly.type
_entity_poly.pdbx_seq_one_letter_code
_entity_poly.pdbx_strand_id
1 'polypeptide(L)'
;RPRRPSGGRGRSLLQPLIFLLICAALVLGMSVFFRVAKIEVVGNSIYTAEEVVEASGIGTGDNLFFINRFSAASRIFSKLPYVDKAKVTRALPNRVTITIQESSAMAYVQADGGYWVLDQNCKLLKSVTESELTGLARVDGITPVEPKVGEVLNAGEADAPKVTYLAAILG
;
A
#
# COMPACT_ATOMS: atom_id res chain seq x y z
N ARG A 1 -2.38 -60.30 47.98
CA ARG A 1 -2.62 -58.87 47.66
C ARG A 1 -1.89 -58.52 46.37
N PRO A 2 -2.57 -58.07 45.31
CA PRO A 2 -1.92 -57.70 44.09
C PRO A 2 -1.21 -56.34 44.30
N ARG A 3 0.07 -56.28 43.94
CA ARG A 3 0.81 -55.05 43.90
C ARG A 3 0.29 -54.17 42.73
N ARG A 4 -0.24 -52.98 43.05
CA ARG A 4 -0.55 -51.94 42.05
C ARG A 4 0.72 -51.49 41.39
N PRO A 5 0.80 -51.48 40.05
CA PRO A 5 1.93 -50.89 39.38
C PRO A 5 1.89 -49.37 39.61
N SER A 6 2.95 -48.83 40.18
CA SER A 6 3.17 -47.39 40.27
C SER A 6 3.48 -46.88 38.85
N GLY A 7 2.44 -46.65 38.08
CA GLY A 7 2.54 -46.10 36.71
C GLY A 7 2.91 -44.63 36.73
N GLY A 8 4.11 -44.39 36.40
CA GLY A 8 4.73 -43.30 35.75
C GLY A 8 4.06 -41.92 35.64
N ARG A 9 4.07 -41.12 36.70
CA ARG A 9 3.80 -39.67 36.61
C ARG A 9 4.75 -38.96 35.65
N GLY A 10 5.94 -39.51 35.34
CA GLY A 10 6.91 -38.96 34.39
C GLY A 10 6.46 -39.06 32.93
N ARG A 11 5.71 -40.11 32.57
CA ARG A 11 5.22 -40.33 31.18
C ARG A 11 4.08 -39.40 30.80
N SER A 12 3.33 -38.90 31.79
CA SER A 12 2.24 -37.94 31.58
C SER A 12 2.71 -36.52 31.25
N LEU A 13 3.90 -36.14 31.72
CA LEU A 13 4.48 -34.80 31.44
C LEU A 13 5.36 -34.77 30.18
N LEU A 14 5.87 -35.92 29.75
CA LEU A 14 6.69 -36.03 28.55
C LEU A 14 5.88 -35.78 27.26
N GLN A 15 4.65 -36.25 27.20
CA GLN A 15 3.78 -36.05 26.03
C GLN A 15 3.50 -34.58 25.74
N PRO A 16 3.04 -33.72 26.68
CA PRO A 16 2.83 -32.31 26.42
C PRO A 16 4.14 -31.56 26.14
N LEU A 17 5.26 -32.00 26.74
CA LEU A 17 6.55 -31.41 26.46
C LEU A 17 7.04 -31.70 25.03
N ILE A 18 6.87 -32.94 24.56
CA ILE A 18 7.20 -33.30 23.14
C ILE A 18 6.29 -32.53 22.18
N PHE A 19 4.98 -32.45 22.49
CA PHE A 19 4.06 -31.67 21.69
C PHE A 19 4.47 -30.18 21.61
N LEU A 20 4.84 -29.57 22.73
CA LEU A 20 5.33 -28.20 22.78
C LEU A 20 6.60 -28.00 21.95
N LEU A 21 7.54 -28.95 22.02
CA LEU A 21 8.79 -28.92 21.22
C LEU A 21 8.48 -29.02 19.72
N ILE A 22 7.55 -29.88 19.32
CA ILE A 22 7.13 -30.00 17.91
C ILE A 22 6.49 -28.69 17.45
N CYS A 23 5.58 -28.10 18.24
CA CYS A 23 4.97 -26.82 17.92
C CYS A 23 6.02 -25.69 17.81
N ALA A 24 6.98 -25.64 18.73
CA ALA A 24 8.06 -24.67 18.68
C ALA A 24 8.95 -24.86 17.44
N ALA A 25 9.28 -26.09 17.08
CA ALA A 25 10.05 -26.39 15.87
C ALA A 25 9.29 -26.01 14.59
N LEU A 26 7.96 -26.25 14.55
CA LEU A 26 7.14 -25.83 13.44
C LEU A 26 7.09 -24.29 13.31
N VAL A 27 6.89 -23.57 14.41
CA VAL A 27 6.87 -22.11 14.42
C VAL A 27 8.22 -21.54 13.98
N LEU A 28 9.32 -22.09 14.47
CA LEU A 28 10.66 -21.69 14.05
C LEU A 28 10.90 -21.97 12.56
N GLY A 29 10.49 -23.16 12.08
CA GLY A 29 10.57 -23.54 10.67
C GLY A 29 9.78 -22.57 9.80
N MET A 30 8.55 -22.26 10.16
CA MET A 30 7.72 -21.27 9.45
C MET A 30 8.33 -19.87 9.50
N SER A 31 8.92 -19.46 10.62
CA SER A 31 9.56 -18.15 10.77
C SER A 31 10.76 -17.97 9.84
N VAL A 32 11.52 -19.01 9.57
CA VAL A 32 12.71 -18.97 8.71
C VAL A 32 12.35 -19.18 7.23
N PHE A 33 11.47 -20.13 6.95
CA PHE A 33 11.15 -20.55 5.58
C PHE A 33 10.31 -19.50 4.81
N PHE A 34 9.43 -18.78 5.50
CA PHE A 34 8.55 -17.79 4.89
C PHE A 34 9.08 -16.35 5.01
N ARG A 35 10.38 -16.17 4.92
CA ARG A 35 10.97 -14.83 4.81
C ARG A 35 10.93 -14.33 3.37
N VAL A 36 10.62 -13.05 3.21
CA VAL A 36 10.64 -12.38 1.90
C VAL A 36 12.06 -12.41 1.34
N ALA A 37 12.25 -13.15 0.26
CA ALA A 37 13.50 -13.18 -0.49
C ALA A 37 13.44 -12.28 -1.73
N LYS A 38 12.25 -12.09 -2.31
CA LYS A 38 12.07 -11.28 -3.51
C LYS A 38 10.80 -10.43 -3.41
N ILE A 39 10.93 -9.16 -3.78
CA ILE A 39 9.81 -8.24 -3.94
C ILE A 39 9.74 -7.89 -5.43
N GLU A 40 8.59 -8.10 -6.06
CA GLU A 40 8.34 -7.76 -7.45
C GLU A 40 7.34 -6.62 -7.51
N VAL A 41 7.66 -5.58 -8.30
CA VAL A 41 6.77 -4.47 -8.57
C VAL A 41 6.29 -4.56 -10.01
N VAL A 42 5.00 -4.37 -10.22
CA VAL A 42 4.35 -4.46 -11.55
C VAL A 42 3.44 -3.26 -11.75
N GLY A 43 3.47 -2.69 -12.97
CA GLY A 43 2.61 -1.58 -13.37
C GLY A 43 3.18 -0.19 -13.05
N ASN A 44 4.42 -0.13 -12.60
CA ASN A 44 5.16 1.12 -12.41
C ASN A 44 5.72 1.62 -13.74
N SER A 45 5.64 2.92 -13.96
CA SER A 45 6.13 3.64 -15.14
C SER A 45 6.77 4.96 -14.74
N ILE A 46 6.09 5.73 -13.87
CA ILE A 46 6.55 7.01 -13.34
C ILE A 46 7.54 6.77 -12.19
N TYR A 47 7.17 5.85 -11.28
CA TYR A 47 8.01 5.50 -10.13
C TYR A 47 8.91 4.30 -10.44
N THR A 48 10.09 4.29 -9.87
CA THR A 48 10.97 3.11 -9.89
C THR A 48 10.43 2.00 -8.98
N ALA A 49 10.84 0.76 -9.23
CA ALA A 49 10.46 -0.36 -8.37
C ALA A 49 10.96 -0.15 -6.93
N GLU A 50 12.15 0.42 -6.77
CA GLU A 50 12.78 0.73 -5.49
C GLU A 50 11.96 1.74 -4.67
N GLU A 51 11.47 2.81 -5.30
CA GLU A 51 10.61 3.82 -4.65
C GLU A 51 9.31 3.21 -4.15
N VAL A 52 8.69 2.33 -4.95
CA VAL A 52 7.45 1.63 -4.56
C VAL A 52 7.69 0.69 -3.39
N VAL A 53 8.79 -0.06 -3.40
CA VAL A 53 9.19 -0.96 -2.31
C VAL A 53 9.44 -0.16 -1.03
N GLU A 54 10.21 0.92 -1.10
CA GLU A 54 10.49 1.80 0.03
C GLU A 54 9.20 2.43 0.58
N ALA A 55 8.33 2.93 -0.29
CA ALA A 55 7.04 3.48 0.11
C ALA A 55 6.18 2.45 0.84
N SER A 56 6.17 1.19 0.37
CA SER A 56 5.42 0.09 0.99
C SER A 56 5.87 -0.22 2.41
N GLY A 57 7.16 0.03 2.73
CA GLY A 57 7.80 -0.35 3.97
C GLY A 57 7.93 -1.86 4.17
N ILE A 58 7.94 -2.64 3.09
CA ILE A 58 8.21 -4.08 3.10
C ILE A 58 9.67 -4.29 2.75
N GLY A 59 10.39 -5.03 3.60
CA GLY A 59 11.79 -5.36 3.40
C GLY A 59 12.05 -6.83 3.06
N THR A 60 13.20 -7.09 2.44
CA THR A 60 13.74 -8.45 2.35
C THR A 60 14.09 -8.95 3.77
N GLY A 61 13.74 -10.21 4.05
CA GLY A 61 13.87 -10.79 5.39
C GLY A 61 12.63 -10.67 6.27
N ASP A 62 11.67 -9.82 5.94
CA ASP A 62 10.38 -9.76 6.64
C ASP A 62 9.67 -11.12 6.58
N ASN A 63 8.93 -11.45 7.62
CA ASN A 63 8.13 -12.67 7.56
C ASN A 63 6.83 -12.40 6.77
N LEU A 64 6.62 -13.23 5.75
CA LEU A 64 5.53 -13.09 4.79
C LEU A 64 4.15 -13.05 5.46
N PHE A 65 3.96 -13.81 6.56
CA PHE A 65 2.67 -13.88 7.25
C PHE A 65 2.37 -12.64 8.11
N PHE A 66 3.41 -11.95 8.58
CA PHE A 66 3.25 -10.75 9.41
C PHE A 66 3.15 -9.45 8.60
N ILE A 67 3.38 -9.49 7.29
CA ILE A 67 3.19 -8.32 6.44
C ILE A 67 1.72 -7.92 6.43
N ASN A 68 1.41 -6.69 6.88
CA ASN A 68 0.08 -6.12 6.73
C ASN A 68 -0.05 -5.50 5.34
N ARG A 69 -0.71 -6.22 4.43
CA ARG A 69 -0.87 -5.82 3.02
C ARG A 69 -1.65 -4.52 2.86
N PHE A 70 -2.66 -4.29 3.69
CA PHE A 70 -3.47 -3.07 3.64
C PHE A 70 -2.69 -1.85 4.10
N SER A 71 -1.93 -1.98 5.18
CA SER A 71 -1.06 -0.89 5.66
C SER A 71 0.04 -0.57 4.66
N ALA A 72 0.60 -1.58 3.98
CA ALA A 72 1.60 -1.37 2.94
C ALA A 72 1.00 -0.63 1.73
N ALA A 73 -0.17 -1.04 1.25
CA ALA A 73 -0.88 -0.33 0.18
C ALA A 73 -1.22 1.11 0.59
N SER A 74 -1.71 1.34 1.81
CA SER A 74 -2.02 2.69 2.32
C SER A 74 -0.79 3.59 2.36
N ARG A 75 0.38 3.05 2.77
CA ARG A 75 1.65 3.80 2.73
C ARG A 75 2.08 4.17 1.31
N ILE A 76 1.89 3.28 0.34
CA ILE A 76 2.16 3.56 -1.07
C ILE A 76 1.29 4.75 -1.53
N PHE A 77 -0.01 4.73 -1.27
CA PHE A 77 -0.92 5.84 -1.62
C PHE A 77 -0.52 7.18 -0.98
N SER A 78 -0.13 7.17 0.28
CA SER A 78 0.22 8.41 0.99
C SER A 78 1.55 9.00 0.57
N LYS A 79 2.50 8.18 0.09
CA LYS A 79 3.85 8.62 -0.29
C LYS A 79 4.02 8.87 -1.78
N LEU A 80 3.22 8.19 -2.61
CA LEU A 80 3.33 8.22 -4.07
C LEU A 80 2.04 8.76 -4.70
N PRO A 81 1.92 10.09 -4.90
CA PRO A 81 0.70 10.74 -5.37
C PRO A 81 0.17 10.24 -6.71
N TYR A 82 1.05 9.84 -7.63
CA TYR A 82 0.65 9.31 -8.93
C TYR A 82 0.11 7.88 -8.88
N VAL A 83 0.10 7.20 -7.73
CA VAL A 83 -0.49 5.87 -7.63
C VAL A 83 -2.01 5.99 -7.46
N ASP A 84 -2.77 5.45 -8.43
CA ASP A 84 -4.24 5.35 -8.40
C ASP A 84 -4.70 4.10 -7.67
N LYS A 85 -4.06 2.95 -7.94
CA LYS A 85 -4.37 1.68 -7.26
C LYS A 85 -3.11 0.97 -6.82
N ALA A 86 -3.14 0.39 -5.64
CA ALA A 86 -2.06 -0.45 -5.12
C ALA A 86 -2.62 -1.73 -4.51
N LYS A 87 -2.04 -2.86 -4.89
CA LYS A 87 -2.39 -4.18 -4.37
C LYS A 87 -1.12 -4.93 -3.99
N VAL A 88 -1.04 -5.34 -2.74
CA VAL A 88 0.06 -6.15 -2.23
C VAL A 88 -0.40 -7.60 -2.09
N THR A 89 0.29 -8.52 -2.75
CA THR A 89 -0.03 -9.95 -2.78
C THR A 89 1.17 -10.76 -2.29
N ARG A 90 0.89 -11.77 -1.48
CA ARG A 90 1.90 -12.74 -1.03
C ARG A 90 1.96 -13.89 -2.02
N ALA A 91 3.13 -14.21 -2.53
CA ALA A 91 3.39 -15.37 -3.37
C ALA A 91 4.33 -16.32 -2.60
N LEU A 92 3.74 -17.41 -2.11
CA LEU A 92 4.46 -18.41 -1.33
C LEU A 92 5.56 -19.09 -2.18
N PRO A 93 6.67 -19.49 -1.57
CA PRO A 93 6.95 -19.44 -0.14
C PRO A 93 7.58 -18.13 0.36
N ASN A 94 8.18 -17.30 -0.51
CA ASN A 94 9.12 -16.25 -0.09
C ASN A 94 9.08 -14.97 -0.96
N ARG A 95 7.97 -14.72 -1.65
CA ARG A 95 7.83 -13.58 -2.57
C ARG A 95 6.66 -12.67 -2.18
N VAL A 96 6.84 -11.37 -2.42
CA VAL A 96 5.76 -10.39 -2.40
C VAL A 96 5.66 -9.75 -3.78
N THR A 97 4.44 -9.60 -4.28
CA THR A 97 4.16 -8.87 -5.51
C THR A 97 3.36 -7.62 -5.16
N ILE A 98 3.88 -6.46 -5.54
CA ILE A 98 3.21 -5.17 -5.41
C ILE A 98 2.77 -4.77 -6.81
N THR A 99 1.47 -4.76 -7.04
CA THR A 99 0.89 -4.30 -8.31
C THR A 99 0.36 -2.89 -8.08
N ILE A 100 0.83 -1.94 -8.87
CA ILE A 100 0.33 -0.57 -8.88
C ILE A 100 -0.28 -0.23 -10.23
N GLN A 101 -1.19 0.74 -10.20
CA GLN A 101 -1.69 1.43 -11.37
C GLN A 101 -1.43 2.91 -11.13
N GLU A 102 -0.73 3.56 -12.05
CA GLU A 102 -0.39 4.97 -11.97
C GLU A 102 -1.44 5.81 -12.69
N SER A 103 -1.71 7.00 -12.15
CA SER A 103 -2.57 8.01 -12.75
C SER A 103 -1.81 8.84 -13.76
N SER A 104 -2.51 9.32 -14.77
CA SER A 104 -2.01 10.32 -15.71
C SER A 104 -2.49 11.72 -15.32
N ALA A 105 -1.63 12.72 -15.54
CA ALA A 105 -2.02 14.12 -15.46
C ALA A 105 -3.00 14.44 -16.59
N MET A 106 -4.18 15.01 -16.29
CA MET A 106 -5.22 15.28 -17.28
C MET A 106 -5.63 16.76 -17.32
N ALA A 107 -5.66 17.39 -16.17
CA ALA A 107 -6.12 18.76 -16.03
C ALA A 107 -5.31 19.53 -14.98
N TYR A 108 -5.53 20.83 -14.93
CA TYR A 108 -4.96 21.69 -13.88
C TYR A 108 -5.97 22.72 -13.40
N VAL A 109 -5.81 23.14 -12.14
CA VAL A 109 -6.56 24.22 -11.53
C VAL A 109 -5.59 25.23 -10.92
N GLN A 110 -5.98 26.50 -10.92
CA GLN A 110 -5.17 27.56 -10.31
C GLN A 110 -5.58 27.78 -8.85
N ALA A 111 -4.60 27.80 -7.95
CA ALA A 111 -4.78 28.15 -6.53
C ALA A 111 -3.49 28.69 -5.93
N ASP A 112 -3.60 29.57 -4.96
CA ASP A 112 -2.50 30.12 -4.14
C ASP A 112 -1.31 30.66 -4.97
N GLY A 113 -1.62 31.24 -6.15
CA GLY A 113 -0.60 31.81 -7.04
C GLY A 113 0.19 30.77 -7.83
N GLY A 114 -0.17 29.48 -7.79
CA GLY A 114 0.40 28.38 -8.55
C GLY A 114 -0.65 27.57 -9.29
N TYR A 115 -0.21 26.49 -9.89
CA TYR A 115 -1.06 25.55 -10.62
C TYR A 115 -0.97 24.17 -10.03
N TRP A 116 -2.11 23.48 -9.90
CA TRP A 116 -2.22 22.14 -9.35
C TRP A 116 -2.69 21.18 -10.42
N VAL A 117 -1.92 20.15 -10.68
CA VAL A 117 -2.23 19.13 -11.67
C VAL A 117 -3.13 18.07 -11.07
N LEU A 118 -4.16 17.70 -11.83
CA LEU A 118 -5.20 16.74 -11.46
C LEU A 118 -5.13 15.49 -12.33
N ASP A 119 -5.48 14.35 -11.74
CA ASP A 119 -5.77 13.13 -12.46
C ASP A 119 -7.28 13.01 -12.82
N GLN A 120 -7.66 11.88 -13.39
CA GLN A 120 -9.05 11.53 -13.74
C GLN A 120 -10.01 11.51 -12.54
N ASN A 121 -9.51 11.31 -11.34
CA ASN A 121 -10.31 11.28 -10.11
C ASN A 121 -10.29 12.62 -9.36
N CYS A 122 -9.82 13.69 -10.01
CA CYS A 122 -9.56 14.99 -9.40
C CYS A 122 -8.58 14.94 -8.21
N LYS A 123 -7.68 13.96 -8.16
CA LYS A 123 -6.62 13.92 -7.17
C LYS A 123 -5.49 14.85 -7.56
N LEU A 124 -4.98 15.62 -6.61
CA LEU A 124 -3.88 16.56 -6.77
C LEU A 124 -2.56 15.78 -6.84
N LEU A 125 -1.92 15.79 -8.01
CA LEU A 125 -0.70 15.03 -8.26
C LEU A 125 0.55 15.80 -7.88
N LYS A 126 0.63 17.06 -8.28
CA LYS A 126 1.74 17.96 -7.96
C LYS A 126 1.34 19.44 -8.13
N SER A 127 2.07 20.33 -7.49
CA SER A 127 2.05 21.77 -7.78
C SER A 127 3.12 22.09 -8.82
N VAL A 128 2.79 22.92 -9.80
CA VAL A 128 3.65 23.23 -10.95
C VAL A 128 3.63 24.70 -11.30
N THR A 129 4.58 25.12 -12.12
CA THR A 129 4.60 26.43 -12.75
C THR A 129 3.91 26.40 -14.12
N GLU A 130 3.61 27.56 -14.69
CA GLU A 130 2.90 27.68 -15.96
C GLU A 130 3.59 26.95 -17.12
N SER A 131 4.92 26.85 -17.10
CA SER A 131 5.70 26.18 -18.14
C SER A 131 5.47 24.66 -18.26
N GLU A 132 4.90 24.03 -17.22
CA GLU A 132 4.66 22.57 -17.17
C GLU A 132 3.22 22.17 -17.53
N LEU A 133 2.38 23.13 -17.94
CA LEU A 133 0.95 22.92 -18.19
C LEU A 133 0.63 22.42 -19.61
N THR A 134 1.63 22.24 -20.45
CA THR A 134 1.42 21.88 -21.86
C THR A 134 0.65 20.55 -21.99
N GLY A 135 -0.44 20.57 -22.74
CA GLY A 135 -1.27 19.39 -23.01
C GLY A 135 -2.28 19.04 -21.92
N LEU A 136 -2.39 19.84 -20.85
CA LEU A 136 -3.37 19.65 -19.80
C LEU A 136 -4.60 20.53 -20.01
N ALA A 137 -5.80 20.02 -19.68
CA ALA A 137 -7.02 20.78 -19.71
C ALA A 137 -7.08 21.78 -18.55
N ARG A 138 -7.45 23.04 -18.83
CA ARG A 138 -7.65 24.04 -17.79
C ARG A 138 -9.03 23.88 -17.15
N VAL A 139 -9.07 23.91 -15.83
CA VAL A 139 -10.32 23.91 -15.05
C VAL A 139 -10.53 25.27 -14.43
N ASP A 140 -11.65 25.91 -14.82
CA ASP A 140 -12.05 27.22 -14.31
C ASP A 140 -13.35 27.10 -13.47
N GLY A 141 -13.52 28.04 -12.54
CA GLY A 141 -14.75 28.13 -11.73
C GLY A 141 -14.81 27.16 -10.56
N ILE A 142 -13.67 26.57 -10.19
CA ILE A 142 -13.47 25.82 -8.96
C ILE A 142 -12.29 26.44 -8.22
N THR A 143 -12.50 26.80 -6.95
CA THR A 143 -11.44 27.35 -6.11
C THR A 143 -11.02 26.28 -5.09
N PRO A 144 -9.81 25.73 -5.22
CA PRO A 144 -9.27 24.77 -4.24
C PRO A 144 -9.17 25.39 -2.84
N VAL A 145 -9.51 24.61 -1.83
CA VAL A 145 -9.39 24.96 -0.42
C VAL A 145 -8.30 24.08 0.19
N GLU A 146 -7.24 24.70 0.68
CA GLU A 146 -6.08 24.01 1.28
C GLU A 146 -5.58 22.83 0.44
N PRO A 147 -5.17 23.06 -0.84
CA PRO A 147 -4.79 21.99 -1.71
C PRO A 147 -3.54 21.25 -1.20
N LYS A 148 -3.61 19.90 -1.20
CA LYS A 148 -2.50 19.04 -0.77
C LYS A 148 -2.24 17.93 -1.78
N VAL A 149 -0.97 17.70 -2.08
CA VAL A 149 -0.53 16.63 -2.97
C VAL A 149 -0.98 15.27 -2.44
N GLY A 150 -1.55 14.44 -3.30
CA GLY A 150 -2.06 13.11 -2.96
C GLY A 150 -3.51 13.07 -2.48
N GLU A 151 -4.13 14.22 -2.20
CA GLU A 151 -5.54 14.31 -1.78
C GLU A 151 -6.44 14.65 -2.99
N VAL A 152 -7.71 14.29 -2.88
CA VAL A 152 -8.74 14.70 -3.86
C VAL A 152 -9.00 16.19 -3.68
N LEU A 153 -9.18 16.90 -4.79
CA LEU A 153 -9.47 18.33 -4.83
C LEU A 153 -10.64 18.68 -3.90
N ASN A 154 -10.35 19.43 -2.86
CA ASN A 154 -11.34 20.02 -1.99
C ASN A 154 -11.66 21.44 -2.49
N ALA A 155 -12.92 21.71 -2.82
CA ALA A 155 -13.38 23.01 -3.31
C ALA A 155 -14.42 23.67 -2.39
N GLY A 156 -14.54 23.20 -1.14
CA GLY A 156 -15.56 23.65 -0.19
C GLY A 156 -16.96 23.17 -0.57
N GLU A 157 -17.94 23.45 0.29
CA GLU A 157 -19.31 22.95 0.12
C GLU A 157 -20.01 23.49 -1.14
N ALA A 158 -19.73 24.73 -1.52
CA ALA A 158 -20.38 25.39 -2.66
C ALA A 158 -19.97 24.78 -4.01
N ASP A 159 -18.73 24.34 -4.14
CA ASP A 159 -18.15 23.81 -5.39
C ASP A 159 -17.98 22.29 -5.38
N ALA A 160 -18.27 21.61 -4.27
CA ALA A 160 -18.19 20.15 -4.17
C ALA A 160 -18.95 19.39 -5.30
N PRO A 161 -20.16 19.80 -5.72
CA PRO A 161 -20.84 19.18 -6.87
C PRO A 161 -20.05 19.33 -8.17
N LYS A 162 -19.37 20.47 -8.38
CA LYS A 162 -18.56 20.71 -9.59
C LYS A 162 -17.38 19.74 -9.67
N VAL A 163 -16.72 19.43 -8.53
CA VAL A 163 -15.63 18.45 -8.47
C VAL A 163 -16.14 17.07 -8.87
N THR A 164 -17.33 16.69 -8.42
CA THR A 164 -17.97 15.41 -8.81
C THR A 164 -18.23 15.34 -10.32
N TYR A 165 -18.76 16.42 -10.90
CA TYR A 165 -18.98 16.50 -12.36
C TYR A 165 -17.64 16.49 -13.13
N LEU A 166 -16.63 17.20 -12.63
CA LEU A 166 -15.30 17.22 -13.24
C LEU A 166 -14.70 15.81 -13.28
N ALA A 167 -14.75 15.07 -12.18
CA ALA A 167 -14.29 13.69 -12.13
C ALA A 167 -15.02 12.78 -13.12
N ALA A 168 -16.34 12.99 -13.32
CA ALA A 168 -17.12 12.24 -14.31
C ALA A 168 -16.79 12.61 -15.78
N ILE A 169 -16.22 13.80 -16.03
CA ILE A 169 -15.80 14.24 -17.36
C ILE A 169 -14.39 13.73 -17.68
N LEU A 170 -13.51 13.68 -16.68
CA LEU A 170 -12.11 13.28 -16.84
C LEU A 170 -11.93 11.74 -16.85
N GLY A 171 -12.82 10.98 -16.20
CA GLY A 171 -12.80 9.51 -16.09
C GLY A 171 -13.61 8.83 -17.18
#